data_c52d538c327f87fe5a5d4a43ae17c25a
#
_entry.id   c52d538c327f87fe5a5d4a43ae17c25a
#
_cell.length_a   1.000
_cell.length_b   1.000
_cell.length_c   1.000
_cell.angle_alpha   90.00
_cell.angle_beta   90.00
_cell.angle_gamma   90.00
#
_symmetry.space_group_name_H-M   'P 1'
#
loop_
_entity.id
_entity.type
_entity.pdbx_description
1 polymer ?
#
loop_
_entity_poly.entity_id
_entity_poly.type
_entity_poly.pdbx_seq_one_letter_code
_entity_poly.pdbx_strand_id
1 'polypeptide(L)'
;MEPSVEVAAVPTIEEEQPAPAPTIEIEETADIPDTPLAIEALRSRDYPASELIIEQTLDPGANYQRYIAYYSSDGFRIYGLLTVPDEAMPANGYPSILFLHGYIPPDTYVTTADYVATQDGLARNGFLTFKPDMRGHGRSEGEATGAHFSETYVVDSLNAFSALEI
;
A
#
# COMPACT_ATOMS: atom_id res chain seq x y z
N MET A 1 3.87 38.28 61.57
CA MET A 1 2.47 37.88 61.39
C MET A 1 2.33 37.60 59.91
N GLU A 2 2.63 36.34 59.49
CA GLU A 2 2.52 35.92 58.13
C GLU A 2 1.09 35.43 57.85
N PRO A 3 0.50 35.75 56.70
CA PRO A 3 -0.83 35.25 56.36
C PRO A 3 -0.77 33.78 55.88
N SER A 4 -1.49 32.93 56.64
CA SER A 4 -1.75 31.56 56.21
C SER A 4 -2.64 31.56 54.97
N VAL A 5 -2.15 30.96 53.89
CA VAL A 5 -2.95 30.68 52.69
C VAL A 5 -3.69 29.37 52.91
N GLU A 6 -5.00 29.47 53.00
CA GLU A 6 -5.91 28.33 53.07
C GLU A 6 -6.04 27.71 51.64
N VAL A 7 -5.51 26.51 51.46
CA VAL A 7 -5.64 25.77 50.17
C VAL A 7 -7.00 25.10 50.15
N ALA A 8 -7.88 25.61 49.29
CA ALA A 8 -9.19 25.03 49.06
C ALA A 8 -9.05 23.58 48.48
N ALA A 9 -9.79 22.66 49.08
CA ALA A 9 -9.82 21.25 48.63
C ALA A 9 -10.38 21.15 47.21
N VAL A 10 -9.62 20.47 46.33
CA VAL A 10 -10.05 20.16 44.98
C VAL A 10 -11.14 19.06 45.05
N PRO A 11 -12.31 19.25 44.42
CA PRO A 11 -13.34 18.22 44.42
C PRO A 11 -12.85 16.97 43.68
N THR A 12 -12.98 15.83 44.32
CA THR A 12 -12.75 14.50 43.70
C THR A 12 -13.81 14.27 42.65
N ILE A 13 -13.40 14.22 41.38
CA ILE A 13 -14.28 13.79 40.27
C ILE A 13 -14.41 12.28 40.40
N GLU A 14 -15.60 11.81 40.70
CA GLU A 14 -15.97 10.41 40.66
C GLU A 14 -15.93 9.97 39.19
N GLU A 15 -15.00 9.09 38.83
CA GLU A 15 -14.81 8.57 37.47
C GLU A 15 -15.98 7.64 37.18
N GLU A 16 -16.95 8.15 36.41
CA GLU A 16 -18.10 7.37 35.95
C GLU A 16 -17.62 6.27 35.02
N GLN A 17 -17.75 5.01 35.43
CA GLN A 17 -17.33 3.85 34.69
C GLN A 17 -18.13 3.80 33.36
N PRO A 18 -17.46 3.77 32.19
CA PRO A 18 -18.16 3.76 30.91
C PRO A 18 -19.08 2.53 30.81
N ALA A 19 -20.29 2.77 30.36
CA ALA A 19 -21.25 1.72 30.10
C ALA A 19 -20.66 0.67 29.11
N PRO A 20 -20.93 -0.63 29.27
CA PRO A 20 -20.43 -1.64 28.37
C PRO A 20 -20.93 -1.35 26.95
N ALA A 21 -20.00 -1.40 25.99
CA ALA A 21 -20.33 -1.21 24.58
C ALA A 21 -21.37 -2.25 24.16
N PRO A 22 -22.37 -1.88 23.32
CA PRO A 22 -23.35 -2.82 22.84
C PRO A 22 -22.67 -3.96 22.11
N THR A 23 -22.92 -5.18 22.55
CA THR A 23 -22.52 -6.39 21.82
C THR A 23 -23.35 -6.43 20.54
N ILE A 24 -22.71 -6.19 19.40
CA ILE A 24 -23.32 -6.41 18.10
C ILE A 24 -23.29 -7.92 17.88
N GLU A 25 -24.42 -8.57 18.03
CA GLU A 25 -24.61 -9.94 17.51
C GLU A 25 -24.57 -9.83 15.98
N ILE A 26 -23.45 -10.23 15.38
CA ILE A 26 -23.33 -10.40 13.93
C ILE A 26 -24.17 -11.66 13.63
N GLU A 27 -25.36 -11.51 13.08
CA GLU A 27 -26.09 -12.63 12.49
C GLU A 27 -25.23 -13.21 11.35
N GLU A 28 -24.68 -14.38 11.64
CA GLU A 28 -23.82 -15.17 10.77
C GLU A 28 -24.69 -15.86 9.71
N THR A 29 -25.26 -15.15 8.77
CA THR A 29 -25.72 -15.68 7.46
C THR A 29 -26.37 -14.56 6.65
N ALA A 30 -25.65 -13.50 6.34
CA ALA A 30 -25.93 -12.82 5.08
C ALA A 30 -25.36 -13.74 3.99
N ASP A 31 -26.19 -14.17 3.06
CA ASP A 31 -25.78 -14.79 1.80
C ASP A 31 -24.80 -13.81 1.13
N ILE A 32 -23.47 -14.01 1.34
CA ILE A 32 -22.45 -13.14 0.75
C ILE A 32 -22.61 -13.36 -0.75
N PRO A 33 -22.93 -12.32 -1.52
CA PRO A 33 -23.06 -12.49 -2.96
C PRO A 33 -21.79 -13.14 -3.49
N ASP A 34 -21.92 -14.17 -4.32
CA ASP A 34 -20.80 -14.79 -5.03
C ASP A 34 -20.27 -13.77 -6.07
N THR A 35 -19.56 -12.77 -5.56
CA THR A 35 -18.96 -11.69 -6.32
C THR A 35 -17.45 -11.74 -6.15
N PRO A 36 -16.67 -11.52 -7.23
CA PRO A 36 -15.21 -11.45 -7.16
C PRO A 36 -14.68 -10.42 -6.16
N LEU A 37 -15.50 -9.42 -5.80
CA LEU A 37 -15.17 -8.38 -4.81
C LEU A 37 -15.44 -8.80 -3.36
N ALA A 38 -16.06 -9.96 -3.11
CA ALA A 38 -16.25 -10.44 -1.76
C ALA A 38 -14.89 -10.70 -1.08
N ILE A 39 -14.76 -10.30 0.18
CA ILE A 39 -13.50 -10.47 0.94
C ILE A 39 -13.10 -11.94 0.97
N GLU A 40 -14.05 -12.85 1.15
CA GLU A 40 -13.84 -14.29 1.17
C GLU A 40 -13.33 -14.82 -0.17
N ALA A 41 -13.88 -14.32 -1.29
CA ALA A 41 -13.41 -14.66 -2.63
C ALA A 41 -11.96 -14.20 -2.84
N LEU A 42 -11.65 -12.97 -2.47
CA LEU A 42 -10.28 -12.42 -2.55
C LEU A 42 -9.31 -13.16 -1.62
N ARG A 43 -9.73 -13.52 -0.41
CA ARG A 43 -8.89 -14.28 0.54
C ARG A 43 -8.63 -15.72 0.12
N SER A 44 -9.57 -16.35 -0.58
CA SER A 44 -9.43 -17.73 -1.08
C SER A 44 -8.63 -17.84 -2.37
N ARG A 45 -8.34 -16.70 -3.01
CA ARG A 45 -7.57 -16.65 -4.24
C ARG A 45 -6.08 -16.82 -3.96
N ASP A 46 -5.38 -17.55 -4.84
CA ASP A 46 -3.93 -17.61 -4.84
C ASP A 46 -3.33 -16.33 -5.46
N TYR A 47 -2.32 -15.80 -4.80
CA TYR A 47 -1.50 -14.68 -5.29
C TYR A 47 -0.07 -15.16 -5.46
N PRO A 48 0.24 -15.89 -6.55
CA PRO A 48 1.55 -16.49 -6.72
C PRO A 48 2.62 -15.40 -6.84
N ALA A 49 3.69 -15.54 -6.04
CA ALA A 49 4.86 -14.72 -6.22
C ALA A 49 5.39 -14.91 -7.64
N SER A 50 5.57 -13.81 -8.35
CA SER A 50 6.28 -13.78 -9.62
C SER A 50 7.59 -13.02 -9.42
N GLU A 51 8.57 -13.31 -10.25
CA GLU A 51 9.83 -12.55 -10.26
C GLU A 51 9.54 -11.08 -10.63
N LEU A 52 10.14 -10.13 -9.88
CA LEU A 52 10.15 -8.72 -10.25
C LEU A 52 11.32 -8.47 -11.21
N ILE A 53 11.00 -8.26 -12.49
CA ILE A 53 11.99 -8.16 -13.56
C ILE A 53 12.32 -6.71 -13.85
N ILE A 54 13.59 -6.33 -13.69
CA ILE A 54 14.09 -5.00 -14.09
C ILE A 54 14.25 -4.98 -15.60
N GLU A 55 13.52 -4.08 -16.26
CA GLU A 55 13.61 -3.91 -17.72
C GLU A 55 14.49 -2.71 -18.11
N GLN A 56 14.46 -1.64 -17.31
CA GLN A 56 15.20 -0.41 -17.63
C GLN A 56 15.79 0.23 -16.38
N THR A 57 17.06 0.62 -16.46
CA THR A 57 17.69 1.49 -15.47
C THR A 57 17.44 2.95 -15.84
N LEU A 58 17.03 3.75 -14.87
CA LEU A 58 16.78 5.19 -14.99
C LEU A 58 17.92 5.97 -14.32
N ASP A 59 17.93 7.28 -14.52
CA ASP A 59 18.82 8.17 -13.77
C ASP A 59 18.59 7.99 -12.25
N PRO A 60 19.64 7.81 -11.44
CA PRO A 60 19.53 7.55 -10.01
C PRO A 60 18.92 8.75 -9.27
N GLY A 61 18.39 8.48 -8.07
CA GLY A 61 18.06 9.50 -7.09
C GLY A 61 19.29 9.96 -6.29
N ALA A 62 19.07 10.64 -5.18
CA ALA A 62 20.15 11.20 -4.37
C ALA A 62 21.02 10.13 -3.69
N ASN A 63 20.40 9.02 -3.23
CA ASN A 63 21.02 7.91 -2.52
C ASN A 63 20.28 6.58 -2.78
N TYR A 64 19.71 6.44 -3.96
CA TYR A 64 18.99 5.24 -4.38
C TYR A 64 18.98 5.11 -5.90
N GLN A 65 18.89 3.88 -6.39
CA GLN A 65 18.75 3.55 -7.81
C GLN A 65 17.26 3.54 -8.20
N ARG A 66 16.97 3.80 -9.49
CA ARG A 66 15.63 3.83 -10.05
C ARG A 66 15.53 2.91 -11.25
N TYR A 67 14.41 2.16 -11.33
CA TYR A 67 14.19 1.21 -12.41
C TYR A 67 12.74 1.21 -12.87
N ILE A 68 12.53 0.94 -14.15
CA ILE A 68 11.27 0.39 -14.61
C ILE A 68 11.37 -1.13 -14.44
N ALA A 69 10.48 -1.68 -13.66
CA ALA A 69 10.36 -3.10 -13.43
C ALA A 69 8.93 -3.57 -13.71
N TYR A 70 8.74 -4.88 -13.91
CA TYR A 70 7.43 -5.47 -14.04
C TYR A 70 7.34 -6.81 -13.32
N TYR A 71 6.13 -7.20 -12.99
CA TYR A 71 5.76 -8.51 -12.44
C TYR A 71 4.56 -9.06 -13.20
N SER A 72 4.22 -10.33 -12.99
CA SER A 72 3.04 -10.96 -13.60
C SER A 72 1.84 -10.89 -12.67
N SER A 73 0.69 -10.48 -13.20
CA SER A 73 -0.60 -10.51 -12.52
C SER A 73 -1.67 -10.98 -13.50
N ASP A 74 -2.32 -12.10 -13.22
CA ASP A 74 -3.33 -12.72 -14.09
C ASP A 74 -2.88 -12.93 -15.55
N GLY A 75 -1.58 -13.21 -15.75
CA GLY A 75 -1.00 -13.38 -17.09
C GLY A 75 -0.64 -12.06 -17.80
N PHE A 76 -0.92 -10.91 -17.19
CA PHE A 76 -0.50 -9.59 -17.68
C PHE A 76 0.83 -9.18 -17.04
N ARG A 77 1.64 -8.43 -17.79
CA ARG A 77 2.80 -7.72 -17.25
C ARG A 77 2.33 -6.38 -16.71
N ILE A 78 2.50 -6.21 -15.39
CA ILE A 78 2.19 -4.96 -14.70
C ILE A 78 3.50 -4.26 -14.39
N TYR A 79 3.71 -3.13 -15.04
CA TYR A 79 4.91 -2.31 -14.87
C TYR A 79 4.83 -1.43 -13.62
N GLY A 80 5.96 -0.82 -13.26
CA GLY A 80 6.01 0.13 -12.17
C GLY A 80 7.39 0.76 -12.01
N LEU A 81 7.44 1.75 -11.14
CA LEU A 81 8.68 2.40 -10.72
C LEU A 81 9.20 1.73 -9.46
N LEU A 82 10.36 1.12 -9.57
CA LEU A 82 11.11 0.54 -8.45
C LEU A 82 12.22 1.50 -8.02
N THR A 83 12.38 1.71 -6.71
CA THR A 83 13.55 2.38 -6.15
C THR A 83 14.24 1.46 -5.16
N VAL A 84 15.56 1.39 -5.22
CA VAL A 84 16.39 0.55 -4.36
C VAL A 84 17.47 1.42 -3.70
N PRO A 85 17.59 1.44 -2.35
CA PRO A 85 18.64 2.21 -1.66
C PRO A 85 20.04 1.84 -2.14
N ASP A 86 20.97 2.82 -2.17
CA ASP A 86 22.38 2.57 -2.48
C ASP A 86 23.13 1.89 -1.33
N GLU A 87 22.57 1.94 -0.13
CA GLU A 87 23.13 1.27 1.03
C GLU A 87 23.09 -0.26 0.84
N ALA A 88 24.05 -0.95 1.47
CA ALA A 88 24.07 -2.40 1.43
C ALA A 88 22.80 -2.99 2.04
N MET A 89 22.24 -3.99 1.36
CA MET A 89 21.03 -4.65 1.83
C MET A 89 21.24 -5.24 3.23
N PRO A 90 20.38 -4.91 4.20
CA PRO A 90 20.43 -5.51 5.53
C PRO A 90 20.24 -7.03 5.49
N ALA A 91 20.67 -7.73 6.52
CA ALA A 91 20.56 -9.19 6.59
C ALA A 91 19.10 -9.72 6.48
N ASN A 92 18.12 -8.89 6.87
CA ASN A 92 16.70 -9.21 6.79
C ASN A 92 16.00 -8.54 5.59
N GLY A 93 16.76 -8.08 4.57
CA GLY A 93 16.23 -7.32 3.44
C GLY A 93 16.03 -5.83 3.74
N TYR A 94 15.67 -5.07 2.73
CA TYR A 94 15.26 -3.67 2.90
C TYR A 94 13.86 -3.58 3.50
N PRO A 95 13.59 -2.58 4.36
CA PRO A 95 12.21 -2.22 4.65
C PRO A 95 11.54 -1.78 3.34
N SER A 96 10.46 -2.46 2.95
CA SER A 96 9.85 -2.29 1.63
C SER A 96 8.47 -1.66 1.73
N ILE A 97 8.15 -0.78 0.78
CA ILE A 97 6.85 -0.12 0.67
C ILE A 97 6.29 -0.35 -0.73
N LEU A 98 5.16 -1.04 -0.81
CA LEU A 98 4.32 -1.05 -2.00
C LEU A 98 3.46 0.22 -1.98
N PHE A 99 3.71 1.15 -2.90
CA PHE A 99 3.02 2.43 -2.97
C PHE A 99 1.95 2.40 -4.06
N LEU A 100 0.69 2.36 -3.66
CA LEU A 100 -0.44 2.37 -4.59
C LEU A 100 -0.85 3.81 -4.88
N HIS A 101 -0.77 4.21 -6.14
CA HIS A 101 -1.12 5.58 -6.54
C HIS A 101 -2.64 5.82 -6.56
N GLY A 102 -3.05 7.08 -6.37
CA GLY A 102 -4.44 7.49 -6.51
C GLY A 102 -4.89 7.53 -7.97
N TYR A 103 -6.16 7.88 -8.20
CA TYR A 103 -6.72 7.94 -9.55
C TYR A 103 -6.02 9.01 -10.40
N ILE A 104 -5.55 8.59 -11.56
CA ILE A 104 -5.12 9.43 -12.68
C ILE A 104 -5.71 8.78 -13.94
N PRO A 105 -6.25 9.56 -14.89
CA PRO A 105 -6.70 8.99 -16.15
C PRO A 105 -5.56 8.24 -16.86
N PRO A 106 -5.80 7.01 -17.35
CA PRO A 106 -4.75 6.16 -17.94
C PRO A 106 -3.98 6.81 -19.08
N ASP A 107 -4.64 7.63 -19.88
CA ASP A 107 -4.06 8.34 -21.02
C ASP A 107 -3.13 9.49 -20.63
N THR A 108 -3.19 9.97 -19.40
CA THR A 108 -2.33 11.04 -18.87
C THR A 108 -1.30 10.56 -17.87
N TYR A 109 -1.43 9.30 -17.39
CA TYR A 109 -0.53 8.73 -16.40
C TYR A 109 0.88 8.50 -16.95
N VAL A 110 1.89 8.92 -16.18
CA VAL A 110 3.30 8.73 -16.52
C VAL A 110 4.04 8.10 -15.33
N THR A 111 4.50 6.86 -15.49
CA THR A 111 5.21 6.06 -14.47
C THR A 111 6.31 6.84 -13.77
N THR A 112 7.10 7.61 -14.53
CA THR A 112 8.30 8.32 -14.05
C THR A 112 8.05 9.76 -13.61
N ALA A 113 6.81 10.23 -13.64
CA ALA A 113 6.42 11.59 -13.25
C ALA A 113 5.41 11.61 -12.10
N ASP A 114 4.38 10.76 -12.19
CA ASP A 114 3.29 10.81 -11.23
C ASP A 114 3.69 10.17 -9.89
N TYR A 115 3.40 10.85 -8.79
CA TYR A 115 3.71 10.47 -7.41
C TYR A 115 5.20 10.23 -7.12
N VAL A 116 6.13 10.62 -8.01
CA VAL A 116 7.57 10.40 -7.83
C VAL A 116 8.11 11.14 -6.60
N ALA A 117 7.58 12.31 -6.27
CA ALA A 117 8.01 13.05 -5.08
C ALA A 117 7.76 12.26 -3.78
N THR A 118 6.66 11.52 -3.68
CA THR A 118 6.37 10.66 -2.53
C THR A 118 7.36 9.49 -2.47
N GLN A 119 7.60 8.82 -3.60
CA GLN A 119 8.58 7.74 -3.68
C GLN A 119 10.01 8.23 -3.35
N ASP A 120 10.42 9.40 -3.89
CA ASP A 120 11.72 10.01 -3.58
C ASP A 120 11.89 10.24 -2.08
N GLY A 121 10.83 10.76 -1.41
CA GLY A 121 10.86 10.95 0.04
C GLY A 121 11.06 9.65 0.82
N LEU A 122 10.39 8.58 0.42
CA LEU A 122 10.52 7.25 1.04
C LEU A 122 11.90 6.63 0.74
N ALA A 123 12.33 6.64 -0.52
CA ALA A 123 13.59 6.05 -0.95
C ALA A 123 14.81 6.71 -0.28
N ARG A 124 14.80 8.04 -0.12
CA ARG A 124 15.86 8.78 0.60
C ARG A 124 15.97 8.38 2.06
N ASN A 125 14.93 7.85 2.66
CA ASN A 125 14.93 7.35 4.03
C ASN A 125 15.21 5.85 4.14
N GLY A 126 15.77 5.24 3.10
CA GLY A 126 16.27 3.86 3.12
C GLY A 126 15.21 2.79 2.85
N PHE A 127 14.01 3.17 2.36
CA PHE A 127 13.01 2.20 1.94
C PHE A 127 13.23 1.79 0.48
N LEU A 128 13.17 0.49 0.22
CA LEU A 128 12.87 0.00 -1.12
C LEU A 128 11.40 0.32 -1.41
N THR A 129 11.11 0.96 -2.54
CA THR A 129 9.71 1.24 -2.90
C THR A 129 9.38 0.70 -4.27
N PHE A 130 8.19 0.15 -4.42
CA PHE A 130 7.64 -0.20 -5.71
C PHE A 130 6.27 0.46 -5.87
N LYS A 131 6.10 1.19 -6.97
CA LYS A 131 4.83 1.82 -7.36
C LYS A 131 4.35 1.17 -8.65
N PRO A 132 3.44 0.18 -8.59
CA PRO A 132 2.85 -0.39 -9.80
C PRO A 132 2.00 0.64 -10.53
N ASP A 133 2.02 0.58 -11.86
CA ASP A 133 1.24 1.46 -12.74
C ASP A 133 -0.23 1.01 -12.85
N MET A 134 -0.60 -0.05 -12.16
CA MET A 134 -1.90 -0.70 -12.28
C MET A 134 -2.23 -1.14 -13.72
N ARG A 135 -3.16 -2.07 -13.84
CA ARG A 135 -3.61 -2.62 -15.13
C ARG A 135 -4.12 -1.50 -16.04
N GLY A 136 -3.64 -1.46 -17.28
CA GLY A 136 -4.04 -0.48 -18.29
C GLY A 136 -3.48 0.93 -18.11
N HIS A 137 -2.56 1.16 -17.14
CA HIS A 137 -1.86 2.43 -16.97
C HIS A 137 -0.41 2.33 -17.46
N GLY A 138 0.12 3.43 -17.96
CA GLY A 138 1.50 3.50 -18.43
C GLY A 138 1.81 2.43 -19.47
N ARG A 139 2.71 1.50 -19.11
CA ARG A 139 3.09 0.35 -19.96
C ARG A 139 2.42 -0.96 -19.54
N SER A 140 1.64 -0.95 -18.45
CA SER A 140 0.96 -2.14 -17.94
C SER A 140 -0.06 -2.66 -18.94
N GLU A 141 -0.07 -3.98 -19.12
CA GLU A 141 -0.99 -4.67 -20.02
C GLU A 141 -2.41 -4.72 -19.43
N GLY A 142 -3.37 -5.16 -20.23
CA GLY A 142 -4.78 -5.24 -19.86
C GLY A 142 -5.53 -3.90 -20.02
N GLU A 143 -6.74 -3.86 -19.53
CA GLU A 143 -7.59 -2.68 -19.62
C GLU A 143 -7.71 -2.00 -18.26
N ALA A 144 -7.69 -0.66 -18.25
CA ALA A 144 -7.93 0.11 -17.04
C ALA A 144 -9.40 -0.03 -16.64
N THR A 145 -9.62 -0.56 -15.45
CA THR A 145 -10.93 -0.61 -14.81
C THR A 145 -11.01 0.47 -13.74
N GLY A 146 -12.22 0.92 -13.40
CA GLY A 146 -12.36 1.82 -12.25
C GLY A 146 -11.91 1.13 -10.96
N ALA A 147 -11.32 1.89 -10.02
CA ALA A 147 -10.98 1.37 -8.69
C ALA A 147 -12.22 0.89 -7.91
N HIS A 148 -13.40 1.27 -8.37
CA HIS A 148 -14.68 0.85 -7.82
C HIS A 148 -15.29 -0.23 -8.71
N PHE A 149 -15.90 -1.21 -8.08
CA PHE A 149 -16.65 -2.32 -8.73
C PHE A 149 -15.79 -3.33 -9.52
N SER A 150 -14.45 -3.32 -9.35
CA SER A 150 -13.55 -4.31 -9.93
C SER A 150 -12.51 -4.76 -8.92
N GLU A 151 -12.24 -6.04 -8.88
CA GLU A 151 -11.20 -6.66 -8.05
C GLU A 151 -9.78 -6.47 -8.62
N THR A 152 -9.67 -6.04 -9.89
CA THR A 152 -8.41 -6.08 -10.63
C THR A 152 -7.27 -5.34 -9.94
N TYR A 153 -7.52 -4.15 -9.39
CA TYR A 153 -6.48 -3.39 -8.70
C TYR A 153 -6.08 -4.00 -7.36
N VAL A 154 -7.00 -4.66 -6.67
CA VAL A 154 -6.69 -5.42 -5.45
C VAL A 154 -5.79 -6.61 -5.81
N VAL A 155 -6.15 -7.33 -6.86
CA VAL A 155 -5.39 -8.49 -7.36
C VAL A 155 -3.99 -8.07 -7.81
N ASP A 156 -3.89 -7.02 -8.62
CA ASP A 156 -2.59 -6.51 -9.08
C ASP A 156 -1.73 -6.06 -7.89
N SER A 157 -2.32 -5.42 -6.89
CA SER A 157 -1.60 -4.99 -5.68
C SER A 157 -1.10 -6.17 -4.84
N LEU A 158 -1.90 -7.22 -4.65
CA LEU A 158 -1.50 -8.40 -3.88
C LEU A 158 -0.44 -9.22 -4.61
N ASN A 159 -0.54 -9.35 -5.94
CA ASN A 159 0.51 -9.96 -6.76
C ASN A 159 1.82 -9.14 -6.74
N ALA A 160 1.73 -7.79 -6.73
CA ALA A 160 2.90 -6.93 -6.56
C ALA A 160 3.56 -7.13 -5.18
N PHE A 161 2.74 -7.25 -4.14
CA PHE A 161 3.23 -7.53 -2.79
C PHE A 161 3.99 -8.86 -2.75
N SER A 162 3.40 -9.93 -3.28
CA SER A 162 4.04 -11.24 -3.37
C SER A 162 5.35 -11.21 -4.19
N ALA A 163 5.42 -10.36 -5.23
CA ALA A 163 6.64 -10.20 -6.02
C ALA A 163 7.77 -9.44 -5.30
N LEU A 164 7.45 -8.72 -4.22
CA LEU A 164 8.44 -8.01 -3.38
C LEU A 164 8.98 -8.87 -2.23
N GLU A 165 8.35 -9.99 -1.90
CA GLU A 165 8.75 -10.89 -0.80
C GLU A 165 9.90 -11.86 -1.18
N ILE A 166 10.77 -11.48 -2.13
CA ILE A 166 11.88 -12.31 -2.60
C ILE A 166 13.11 -12.14 -1.73
#